data_c24bc9c7b2e0e903a3b27614afd85997
#
_entry.id   c24bc9c7b2e0e903a3b27614afd85997
#
_cell.length_a   1.000
_cell.length_b   1.000
_cell.length_c   1.000
_cell.angle_alpha   90.00
_cell.angle_beta   90.00
_cell.angle_gamma   90.00
#
_symmetry.space_group_name_H-M   'P 1'
#
loop_
_entity.id
_entity.type
_entity.pdbx_description
1 polymer ?
#
loop_
_entity_poly.entity_id
_entity_poly.type
_entity_poly.pdbx_seq_one_letter_code
_entity_poly.pdbx_strand_id
1 'polypeptide(L)'
;MKKTNRVKDNLILILNGIIMGTANKIPGISGGVIALALNFYDELLNSMKNINIKDLLRFKFRNAFKDSNTSLLIYICLGIVISYFSTSKLLDFLLYKYELFVWSLFFGLVIGTIIHLKHKISNWNKKSISLILIGIITGLFISYLDPMTENTNLLFVFICGILSICGMIIPGLSGSFLLIILGNYVLLLVDSVNVLFDTISSVIVGDLEFMQSSYTISRLKIIAVFTLGSVTGLVLLSKVMSLLLTKFNDIIQSIIFGFIIGSLGVLWPWKTTNPENLDITRYMPEIDNSFFIAILHIIIGTIIVIILSKYERPKGK
;
A
#
# COMPACT_ATOMS: atom_id res chain seq x y z
N MET A 1 10.68 -34.87 -0.11
CA MET A 1 11.31 -33.53 0.01
C MET A 1 10.56 -32.37 -0.63
N LYS A 2 9.70 -32.56 -1.67
CA LYS A 2 8.97 -31.44 -2.33
C LYS A 2 7.82 -30.81 -1.48
N LYS A 3 7.21 -31.52 -0.54
CA LYS A 3 6.05 -31.04 0.23
C LYS A 3 6.42 -30.03 1.34
N THR A 4 7.54 -30.21 2.00
CA THR A 4 8.03 -29.32 3.08
C THR A 4 8.47 -27.94 2.57
N ASN A 5 9.05 -27.87 1.38
CA ASN A 5 9.42 -26.59 0.77
C ASN A 5 8.17 -25.76 0.36
N ARG A 6 7.12 -26.42 -0.13
CA ARG A 6 5.89 -25.75 -0.56
C ARG A 6 5.11 -25.09 0.59
N VAL A 7 5.06 -25.75 1.75
CA VAL A 7 4.42 -25.19 2.96
C VAL A 7 5.21 -23.97 3.47
N LYS A 8 6.55 -24.07 3.47
CA LYS A 8 7.41 -22.96 3.89
C LYS A 8 7.27 -21.76 2.94
N ASP A 9 7.20 -21.99 1.64
CA ASP A 9 7.00 -20.95 0.64
C ASP A 9 5.64 -20.26 0.81
N ASN A 10 4.57 -21.02 1.09
CA ASN A 10 3.23 -20.47 1.35
C ASN A 10 3.16 -19.62 2.63
N LEU A 11 3.83 -20.05 3.71
CA LEU A 11 3.93 -19.27 4.94
C LEU A 11 4.67 -17.94 4.72
N ILE A 12 5.74 -17.94 3.93
CA ILE A 12 6.45 -16.71 3.57
C ILE A 12 5.53 -15.76 2.82
N LEU A 13 4.70 -16.25 1.89
CA LEU A 13 3.74 -15.42 1.16
C LEU A 13 2.68 -14.82 2.10
N ILE A 14 2.18 -15.58 3.09
CA ILE A 14 1.27 -15.06 4.10
C ILE A 14 1.95 -13.98 4.94
N LEU A 15 3.18 -14.20 5.40
CA LEU A 15 3.95 -13.19 6.15
C LEU A 15 4.18 -11.92 5.32
N ASN A 16 4.54 -12.06 4.05
CA ASN A 16 4.67 -10.94 3.12
C ASN A 16 3.34 -10.18 2.99
N GLY A 17 2.22 -10.90 2.92
CA GLY A 17 0.88 -10.32 2.91
C GLY A 17 0.55 -9.58 4.20
N ILE A 18 0.93 -10.11 5.37
CA ILE A 18 0.73 -9.46 6.68
C ILE A 18 1.52 -8.14 6.72
N ILE A 19 2.79 -8.15 6.36
CA ILE A 19 3.65 -6.96 6.37
C ILE A 19 3.10 -5.92 5.38
N MET A 20 2.74 -6.34 4.17
CA MET A 20 2.16 -5.49 3.15
C MET A 20 0.82 -4.88 3.58
N GLY A 21 -0.06 -5.68 4.17
CA GLY A 21 -1.37 -5.24 4.65
C GLY A 21 -1.25 -4.27 5.84
N THR A 22 -0.29 -4.50 6.74
CA THR A 22 0.04 -3.57 7.84
C THR A 22 0.50 -2.22 7.28
N ALA A 23 1.42 -2.24 6.32
CA ALA A 23 1.96 -1.03 5.69
C ALA A 23 0.88 -0.23 4.94
N ASN A 24 -0.04 -0.91 4.26
CA ASN A 24 -1.12 -0.25 3.49
C ASN A 24 -2.09 0.57 4.34
N LYS A 25 -2.16 0.32 5.65
CA LYS A 25 -3.00 1.10 6.56
C LYS A 25 -2.40 2.43 6.94
N ILE A 26 -1.08 2.55 6.83
CA ILE A 26 -0.36 3.73 7.28
C ILE A 26 -0.34 4.73 6.14
N PRO A 27 -0.94 5.93 6.33
CA PRO A 27 -0.83 6.98 5.33
C PRO A 27 0.64 7.30 5.05
N GLY A 28 1.01 7.29 3.77
CA GLY A 28 2.38 7.56 3.34
C GLY A 28 3.24 6.33 3.10
N ILE A 29 2.81 5.12 3.49
CA ILE A 29 3.51 3.88 3.14
C ILE A 29 2.74 3.15 2.05
N SER A 30 3.49 2.61 1.09
CA SER A 30 2.94 1.87 -0.04
C SER A 30 3.22 0.38 0.08
N GLY A 31 2.20 -0.45 -0.10
CA GLY A 31 2.38 -1.90 -0.24
C GLY A 31 3.30 -2.27 -1.41
N GLY A 32 3.36 -1.45 -2.46
CA GLY A 32 4.30 -1.62 -3.56
C GLY A 32 5.76 -1.48 -3.13
N VAL A 33 6.08 -0.56 -2.22
CA VAL A 33 7.43 -0.43 -1.63
C VAL A 33 7.77 -1.67 -0.81
N ILE A 34 6.82 -2.20 -0.04
CA ILE A 34 7.02 -3.44 0.71
C ILE A 34 7.25 -4.62 -0.25
N ALA A 35 6.45 -4.73 -1.31
CA ALA A 35 6.63 -5.78 -2.30
C ALA A 35 7.99 -5.70 -3.01
N LEU A 36 8.50 -4.48 -3.28
CA LEU A 36 9.85 -4.25 -3.80
C LEU A 36 10.92 -4.64 -2.78
N ALA A 37 10.78 -4.20 -1.53
CA ALA A 37 11.73 -4.50 -0.45
C ALA A 37 11.85 -6.00 -0.18
N LEU A 38 10.72 -6.73 -0.30
CA LEU A 38 10.64 -8.18 -0.12
C LEU A 38 10.81 -8.97 -1.43
N ASN A 39 11.13 -8.30 -2.55
CA ASN A 39 11.45 -8.87 -3.87
C ASN A 39 10.35 -9.75 -4.51
N PHE A 40 9.09 -9.51 -4.23
CA PHE A 40 7.98 -10.21 -4.89
C PHE A 40 7.10 -9.28 -5.79
N TYR A 41 7.50 -8.02 -5.96
CA TYR A 41 6.73 -7.01 -6.70
C TYR A 41 6.43 -7.43 -8.15
N ASP A 42 7.45 -7.86 -8.89
CA ASP A 42 7.28 -8.26 -10.30
C ASP A 42 6.32 -9.46 -10.43
N GLU A 43 6.43 -10.42 -9.50
CA GLU A 43 5.58 -11.61 -9.48
C GLU A 43 4.13 -11.24 -9.12
N LEU A 44 3.95 -10.36 -8.13
CA LEU A 44 2.66 -9.82 -7.74
C LEU A 44 1.99 -9.08 -8.91
N LEU A 45 2.73 -8.17 -9.56
CA LEU A 45 2.26 -7.40 -10.69
C LEU A 45 1.86 -8.30 -11.87
N ASN A 46 2.70 -9.30 -12.19
CA ASN A 46 2.40 -10.27 -13.25
C ASN A 46 1.17 -11.12 -12.93
N SER A 47 0.99 -11.51 -11.66
CA SER A 47 -0.18 -12.28 -11.24
C SER A 47 -1.47 -11.46 -11.37
N MET A 48 -1.42 -10.18 -10.97
CA MET A 48 -2.57 -9.26 -11.04
C MET A 48 -2.98 -8.95 -12.49
N LYS A 49 -2.01 -8.64 -13.38
CA LYS A 49 -2.32 -8.30 -14.78
C LYS A 49 -2.98 -9.44 -15.57
N ASN A 50 -2.70 -10.67 -15.18
CA ASN A 50 -3.22 -11.86 -15.83
C ASN A 50 -4.64 -12.24 -15.38
N ILE A 51 -5.23 -11.49 -14.45
CA ILE A 51 -6.63 -11.66 -14.06
C ILE A 51 -7.54 -11.21 -15.22
N ASN A 52 -8.47 -12.08 -15.63
CA ASN A 52 -9.46 -11.73 -16.64
C ASN A 52 -10.69 -11.08 -15.98
N ILE A 53 -10.77 -9.74 -16.07
CA ILE A 53 -11.88 -8.97 -15.49
C ILE A 53 -13.25 -9.41 -16.05
N LYS A 54 -13.35 -9.72 -17.36
CA LYS A 54 -14.64 -10.08 -17.98
C LYS A 54 -15.20 -11.36 -17.37
N ASP A 55 -14.33 -12.34 -17.12
CA ASP A 55 -14.75 -13.59 -16.49
C ASP A 55 -14.98 -13.39 -14.98
N LEU A 56 -14.24 -12.50 -14.31
CA LEU A 56 -14.46 -12.13 -12.92
C LEU A 56 -15.85 -11.49 -12.72
N LEU A 57 -16.22 -10.54 -13.55
CA LEU A 57 -17.54 -9.88 -13.51
C LEU A 57 -18.69 -10.83 -13.84
N ARG A 58 -18.42 -11.92 -14.56
CA ARG A 58 -19.39 -12.99 -14.86
C ARG A 58 -19.39 -14.12 -13.83
N PHE A 59 -18.73 -13.93 -12.67
CA PHE A 59 -18.57 -14.93 -11.60
C PHE A 59 -17.92 -16.23 -12.06
N LYS A 60 -17.18 -16.22 -13.17
CA LYS A 60 -16.41 -17.37 -13.70
C LYS A 60 -15.01 -17.38 -13.10
N PHE A 61 -14.91 -17.53 -11.78
CA PHE A 61 -13.65 -17.40 -11.02
C PHE A 61 -12.54 -18.30 -11.57
N ARG A 62 -12.83 -19.55 -11.90
CA ARG A 62 -11.84 -20.49 -12.43
C ARG A 62 -11.18 -19.98 -13.72
N ASN A 63 -11.96 -19.36 -14.60
CA ASN A 63 -11.44 -18.83 -15.86
C ASN A 63 -10.75 -17.48 -15.64
N ALA A 64 -11.29 -16.65 -14.73
CA ALA A 64 -10.71 -15.34 -14.39
C ALA A 64 -9.25 -15.44 -13.90
N PHE A 65 -8.93 -16.50 -13.15
CA PHE A 65 -7.61 -16.70 -12.55
C PHE A 65 -6.75 -17.76 -13.26
N LYS A 66 -7.17 -18.27 -14.42
CA LYS A 66 -6.50 -19.39 -15.11
C LYS A 66 -5.02 -19.10 -15.42
N ASP A 67 -4.72 -17.89 -15.86
CA ASP A 67 -3.40 -17.49 -16.33
C ASP A 67 -2.60 -16.68 -15.24
N SER A 68 -3.18 -16.51 -14.05
CA SER A 68 -2.55 -15.83 -12.94
C SER A 68 -1.88 -16.81 -11.97
N ASN A 69 -0.86 -16.34 -11.24
CA ASN A 69 -0.36 -17.11 -10.09
C ASN A 69 -1.35 -17.02 -8.92
N THR A 70 -2.41 -17.80 -9.01
CA THR A 70 -3.53 -17.80 -8.05
C THR A 70 -3.05 -18.12 -6.62
N SER A 71 -2.09 -19.02 -6.47
CA SER A 71 -1.54 -19.36 -5.14
C SER A 71 -0.90 -18.15 -4.48
N LEU A 72 -0.06 -17.40 -5.19
CA LEU A 72 0.55 -16.17 -4.68
C LEU A 72 -0.52 -15.16 -4.25
N LEU A 73 -1.51 -14.90 -5.12
CA LEU A 73 -2.57 -13.95 -4.81
C LEU A 73 -3.38 -14.37 -3.59
N ILE A 74 -3.77 -15.64 -3.47
CA ILE A 74 -4.53 -16.16 -2.33
C ILE A 74 -3.73 -15.99 -1.03
N TYR A 75 -2.47 -16.41 -0.97
CA TYR A 75 -1.69 -16.35 0.26
C TYR A 75 -1.34 -14.91 0.66
N ILE A 76 -1.05 -14.02 -0.29
CA ILE A 76 -0.86 -12.60 -0.02
C ILE A 76 -2.18 -11.98 0.48
N CYS A 77 -3.33 -12.24 -0.17
CA CYS A 77 -4.62 -11.75 0.29
C CYS A 77 -4.97 -12.27 1.68
N LEU A 78 -4.75 -13.56 1.98
CA LEU A 78 -4.93 -14.11 3.31
C LEU A 78 -4.07 -13.37 4.35
N GLY A 79 -2.80 -13.11 4.03
CA GLY A 79 -1.92 -12.34 4.89
C GLY A 79 -2.43 -10.92 5.13
N ILE A 80 -2.91 -10.23 4.08
CA ILE A 80 -3.51 -8.90 4.18
C ILE A 80 -4.74 -8.92 5.09
N VAL A 81 -5.64 -9.89 4.93
CA VAL A 81 -6.84 -10.06 5.77
C VAL A 81 -6.44 -10.31 7.23
N ILE A 82 -5.50 -11.22 7.48
CA ILE A 82 -4.98 -11.48 8.82
C ILE A 82 -4.42 -10.20 9.43
N SER A 83 -3.63 -9.41 8.66
CA SER A 83 -3.09 -8.15 9.16
C SER A 83 -4.19 -7.14 9.51
N TYR A 84 -5.27 -7.13 8.75
CA TYR A 84 -6.40 -6.22 9.00
C TYR A 84 -7.01 -6.46 10.39
N PHE A 85 -7.11 -7.70 10.81
CA PHE A 85 -7.70 -8.06 12.11
C PHE A 85 -6.68 -8.11 13.26
N SER A 86 -5.44 -8.50 13.02
CA SER A 86 -4.45 -8.71 14.08
C SER A 86 -3.52 -7.51 14.31
N THR A 87 -2.96 -6.94 13.23
CA THR A 87 -1.95 -5.89 13.35
C THR A 87 -2.57 -4.49 13.44
N SER A 88 -3.85 -4.33 13.10
CA SER A 88 -4.54 -3.05 13.18
C SER A 88 -4.52 -2.48 14.59
N LYS A 89 -5.05 -3.25 15.54
CA LYS A 89 -5.11 -2.83 16.95
C LYS A 89 -3.72 -2.59 17.54
N LEU A 90 -2.75 -3.45 17.20
CA LEU A 90 -1.37 -3.27 17.63
C LEU A 90 -0.76 -2.00 17.04
N LEU A 91 -0.97 -1.76 15.75
CA LEU A 91 -0.44 -0.58 15.07
C LEU A 91 -1.09 0.70 15.61
N ASP A 92 -2.42 0.70 15.79
CA ASP A 92 -3.16 1.82 16.39
C ASP A 92 -2.62 2.13 17.80
N PHE A 93 -2.41 1.11 18.63
CA PHE A 93 -1.80 1.27 19.95
C PHE A 93 -0.37 1.83 19.87
N LEU A 94 0.45 1.32 18.96
CA LEU A 94 1.83 1.78 18.79
C LEU A 94 1.88 3.22 18.25
N LEU A 95 1.03 3.58 17.29
CA LEU A 95 0.93 4.94 16.77
C LEU A 95 0.42 5.91 17.83
N TYR A 96 -0.56 5.50 18.65
CA TYR A 96 -1.06 6.33 19.74
C TYR A 96 -0.01 6.59 20.83
N LYS A 97 0.75 5.55 21.22
CA LYS A 97 1.68 5.64 22.36
C LYS A 97 3.11 5.98 21.96
N TYR A 98 3.54 5.58 20.76
CA TYR A 98 4.93 5.66 20.32
C TYR A 98 5.04 6.18 18.88
N GLU A 99 4.21 7.17 18.53
CA GLU A 99 4.08 7.68 17.15
C GLU A 99 5.43 7.98 16.50
N LEU A 100 6.29 8.75 17.17
CA LEU A 100 7.61 9.13 16.68
C LEU A 100 8.47 7.91 16.29
N PHE A 101 8.48 6.87 17.12
CA PHE A 101 9.35 5.71 16.90
C PHE A 101 8.81 4.82 15.77
N VAL A 102 7.49 4.70 15.64
CA VAL A 102 6.85 3.99 14.54
C VAL A 102 7.15 4.69 13.21
N TRP A 103 6.95 6.01 13.14
CA TRP A 103 7.29 6.78 11.94
C TRP A 103 8.79 6.72 11.62
N SER A 104 9.65 6.74 12.63
CA SER A 104 11.10 6.60 12.46
C SER A 104 11.48 5.24 11.86
N LEU A 105 10.86 4.15 12.35
CA LEU A 105 11.06 2.83 11.79
C LEU A 105 10.65 2.77 10.31
N PHE A 106 9.48 3.31 9.97
CA PHE A 106 8.98 3.33 8.60
C PHE A 106 9.84 4.20 7.68
N PHE A 107 10.27 5.35 8.15
CA PHE A 107 11.22 6.19 7.42
C PHE A 107 12.50 5.42 7.10
N GLY A 108 13.02 4.67 8.08
CA GLY A 108 14.17 3.78 7.88
C GLY A 108 13.92 2.65 6.88
N LEU A 109 12.74 2.01 6.90
CA LEU A 109 12.38 0.98 5.90
C LEU A 109 12.42 1.55 4.48
N VAL A 110 11.92 2.78 4.28
CA VAL A 110 11.92 3.43 2.97
C VAL A 110 13.34 3.84 2.56
N ILE A 111 14.18 4.34 3.47
CA ILE A 111 15.61 4.59 3.20
C ILE A 111 16.31 3.30 2.75
N GLY A 112 16.10 2.20 3.47
CA GLY A 112 16.64 0.89 3.08
C GLY A 112 16.19 0.47 1.67
N THR A 113 14.93 0.71 1.33
CA THR A 113 14.39 0.46 -0.01
C THR A 113 15.05 1.34 -1.07
N ILE A 114 15.28 2.62 -0.80
CA ILE A 114 16.01 3.54 -1.71
C ILE A 114 17.42 3.03 -1.95
N ILE A 115 18.14 2.61 -0.90
CA ILE A 115 19.50 2.06 -1.01
C ILE A 115 19.47 0.78 -1.88
N HIS A 116 18.50 -0.10 -1.68
CA HIS A 116 18.36 -1.31 -2.48
C HIS A 116 18.05 -0.99 -3.95
N LEU A 117 17.08 -0.11 -4.22
CA LEU A 117 16.66 0.25 -5.57
C LEU A 117 17.74 1.03 -6.36
N LYS A 118 18.62 1.76 -5.68
CA LYS A 118 19.76 2.44 -6.31
C LYS A 118 20.57 1.49 -7.21
N HIS A 119 20.72 0.23 -6.81
CA HIS A 119 21.45 -0.77 -7.57
C HIS A 119 20.68 -1.31 -8.80
N LYS A 120 19.36 -1.06 -8.90
CA LYS A 120 18.54 -1.45 -10.05
C LYS A 120 18.58 -0.43 -11.19
N ILE A 121 19.13 0.77 -10.96
CA ILE A 121 19.31 1.79 -11.99
C ILE A 121 20.53 1.42 -12.83
N SER A 122 20.29 1.01 -14.07
CA SER A 122 21.31 0.49 -14.99
C SER A 122 22.35 1.55 -15.37
N ASN A 123 21.92 2.80 -15.59
CA ASN A 123 22.78 3.87 -16.09
C ASN A 123 22.48 5.21 -15.40
N TRP A 124 23.49 5.80 -14.79
CA TRP A 124 23.44 7.13 -14.16
C TRP A 124 23.83 8.23 -15.17
N ASN A 125 23.04 8.37 -16.23
CA ASN A 125 23.23 9.41 -17.25
C ASN A 125 22.35 10.61 -16.98
N LYS A 126 22.55 11.72 -17.75
CA LYS A 126 21.76 12.96 -17.60
C LYS A 126 20.26 12.71 -17.74
N LYS A 127 19.84 11.78 -18.61
CA LYS A 127 18.42 11.43 -18.80
C LYS A 127 17.83 10.75 -17.56
N SER A 128 18.52 9.78 -16.99
CA SER A 128 18.07 9.10 -15.74
C SER A 128 18.00 10.07 -14.57
N ILE A 129 19.00 10.95 -14.42
CA ILE A 129 18.99 11.98 -13.38
C ILE A 129 17.80 12.94 -13.54
N SER A 130 17.50 13.40 -14.77
CA SER A 130 16.34 14.25 -15.01
C SER A 130 15.02 13.54 -14.67
N LEU A 131 14.89 12.25 -14.99
CA LEU A 131 13.72 11.44 -14.66
C LEU A 131 13.58 11.22 -13.15
N ILE A 132 14.68 11.02 -12.45
CA ILE A 132 14.72 10.94 -10.97
C ILE A 132 14.24 12.26 -10.37
N LEU A 133 14.73 13.41 -10.87
CA LEU A 133 14.30 14.73 -10.42
C LEU A 133 12.79 14.95 -10.66
N ILE A 134 12.27 14.56 -11.81
CA ILE A 134 10.82 14.59 -12.09
C ILE A 134 10.07 13.76 -11.06
N GLY A 135 10.54 12.55 -10.77
CA GLY A 135 9.95 11.68 -9.75
C GLY A 135 9.96 12.34 -8.37
N ILE A 136 11.09 12.91 -7.94
CA ILE A 136 11.22 13.64 -6.66
C ILE A 136 10.22 14.78 -6.57
N ILE A 137 10.17 15.64 -7.60
CA ILE A 137 9.25 16.78 -7.64
C ILE A 137 7.80 16.32 -7.58
N THR A 138 7.43 15.27 -8.33
CA THR A 138 6.07 14.72 -8.31
C THR A 138 5.73 14.14 -6.93
N GLY A 139 6.64 13.40 -6.29
CA GLY A 139 6.45 12.85 -4.95
C GLY A 139 6.29 13.93 -3.89
N LEU A 140 7.12 14.95 -3.93
CA LEU A 140 7.02 16.12 -3.06
C LEU A 140 5.70 16.86 -3.28
N PHE A 141 5.35 17.16 -4.54
CA PHE A 141 4.10 17.86 -4.87
C PHE A 141 2.88 17.14 -4.29
N ILE A 142 2.76 15.83 -4.52
CA ILE A 142 1.66 15.04 -3.98
C ILE A 142 1.67 15.05 -2.44
N SER A 143 2.85 15.08 -1.81
CA SER A 143 3.00 15.06 -0.35
C SER A 143 2.55 16.36 0.34
N TYR A 144 2.34 17.44 -0.41
CA TYR A 144 1.94 18.75 0.10
C TYR A 144 0.57 19.21 -0.44
N LEU A 145 -0.21 18.32 -1.07
CA LEU A 145 -1.58 18.66 -1.50
C LEU A 145 -2.52 18.73 -0.30
N ASP A 146 -3.36 19.76 -0.27
CA ASP A 146 -4.42 19.91 0.72
C ASP A 146 -5.58 18.93 0.47
N PRO A 147 -6.20 18.36 1.51
CA PRO A 147 -7.34 17.45 1.37
C PRO A 147 -8.57 18.12 0.75
N MET A 148 -9.28 17.38 -0.08
CA MET A 148 -10.60 17.77 -0.59
C MET A 148 -11.71 17.47 0.45
N THR A 149 -12.90 18.02 0.26
CA THR A 149 -14.08 17.68 1.05
C THR A 149 -14.63 16.31 0.69
N GLU A 150 -15.28 15.64 1.68
CA GLU A 150 -15.94 14.34 1.48
C GLU A 150 -16.96 14.38 0.36
N ASN A 151 -16.97 13.36 -0.50
CA ASN A 151 -17.88 13.25 -1.64
C ASN A 151 -18.45 11.83 -1.75
N THR A 152 -19.77 11.71 -1.59
CA THR A 152 -20.50 10.43 -1.65
C THR A 152 -20.99 10.05 -3.05
N ASN A 153 -20.68 10.84 -4.08
CA ASN A 153 -21.06 10.51 -5.46
C ASN A 153 -20.42 9.17 -5.86
N LEU A 154 -21.25 8.22 -6.31
CA LEU A 154 -20.80 6.86 -6.61
C LEU A 154 -19.74 6.79 -7.72
N LEU A 155 -19.79 7.68 -8.73
CA LEU A 155 -18.75 7.74 -9.76
C LEU A 155 -17.41 8.21 -9.16
N PHE A 156 -17.46 9.21 -8.28
CA PHE A 156 -16.26 9.67 -7.57
C PHE A 156 -15.71 8.59 -6.64
N VAL A 157 -16.57 7.89 -5.91
CA VAL A 157 -16.21 6.73 -5.07
C VAL A 157 -15.54 5.62 -5.90
N PHE A 158 -16.07 5.32 -7.08
CA PHE A 158 -15.46 4.36 -8.01
C PHE A 158 -14.04 4.78 -8.44
N ILE A 159 -13.87 6.07 -8.78
CA ILE A 159 -12.55 6.64 -9.12
C ILE A 159 -11.62 6.58 -7.90
N CYS A 160 -12.10 6.89 -6.69
CA CYS A 160 -11.35 6.72 -5.45
C CYS A 160 -10.86 5.27 -5.29
N GLY A 161 -11.69 4.28 -5.63
CA GLY A 161 -11.31 2.87 -5.63
C GLY A 161 -10.14 2.59 -6.60
N ILE A 162 -10.22 3.08 -7.83
CA ILE A 162 -9.14 2.94 -8.83
C ILE A 162 -7.86 3.59 -8.30
N LEU A 163 -7.94 4.83 -7.80
CA LEU A 163 -6.78 5.60 -7.34
C LEU A 163 -6.15 5.03 -6.07
N SER A 164 -6.96 4.49 -5.14
CA SER A 164 -6.43 3.88 -3.91
C SER A 164 -5.50 2.70 -4.20
N ILE A 165 -5.79 1.93 -5.24
CA ILE A 165 -4.96 0.80 -5.68
C ILE A 165 -3.66 1.25 -6.36
N CYS A 166 -3.57 2.50 -6.85
CA CYS A 166 -2.30 3.05 -7.34
C CYS A 166 -1.18 2.89 -6.31
N GLY A 167 -1.49 3.15 -5.04
CA GLY A 167 -0.54 3.02 -3.94
C GLY A 167 -0.03 1.59 -3.71
N MET A 168 -0.77 0.59 -4.15
CA MET A 168 -0.32 -0.81 -4.10
C MET A 168 0.57 -1.18 -5.29
N ILE A 169 0.29 -0.59 -6.45
CA ILE A 169 0.93 -0.93 -7.72
C ILE A 169 2.11 -0.01 -8.01
N ILE A 170 2.01 1.27 -7.68
CA ILE A 170 3.08 2.25 -7.87
C ILE A 170 3.85 2.38 -6.56
N PRO A 171 5.09 1.87 -6.49
CA PRO A 171 5.88 1.96 -5.27
C PRO A 171 6.14 3.42 -4.87
N GLY A 172 5.98 3.71 -3.58
CA GLY A 172 6.15 5.05 -3.04
C GLY A 172 4.90 5.93 -3.02
N LEU A 173 3.84 5.54 -3.74
CA LEU A 173 2.55 6.20 -3.67
C LEU A 173 1.64 5.44 -2.70
N SER A 174 1.16 6.09 -1.64
CA SER A 174 0.25 5.48 -0.67
C SER A 174 -1.20 5.66 -1.10
N GLY A 175 -1.94 4.54 -1.22
CA GLY A 175 -3.36 4.59 -1.58
C GLY A 175 -4.23 5.26 -0.51
N SER A 176 -3.95 5.01 0.77
CA SER A 176 -4.64 5.67 1.88
C SER A 176 -4.38 7.18 1.90
N PHE A 177 -3.14 7.60 1.59
CA PHE A 177 -2.81 9.01 1.47
C PHE A 177 -3.56 9.69 0.31
N LEU A 178 -3.68 9.03 -0.83
CA LEU A 178 -4.50 9.55 -1.93
C LEU A 178 -5.97 9.72 -1.52
N LEU A 179 -6.51 8.80 -0.73
CA LEU A 179 -7.88 8.93 -0.23
C LEU A 179 -8.04 10.10 0.76
N ILE A 180 -6.99 10.43 1.54
CA ILE A 180 -6.98 11.62 2.39
C ILE A 180 -7.05 12.88 1.52
N ILE A 181 -6.19 12.99 0.51
CA ILE A 181 -6.20 14.13 -0.43
C ILE A 181 -7.56 14.26 -1.13
N LEU A 182 -8.18 13.13 -1.52
CA LEU A 182 -9.51 13.10 -2.13
C LEU A 182 -10.66 13.32 -1.13
N GLY A 183 -10.38 13.57 0.15
CA GLY A 183 -11.36 13.82 1.19
C GLY A 183 -12.19 12.59 1.61
N ASN A 184 -11.91 11.41 1.05
CA ASN A 184 -12.77 10.23 1.19
C ASN A 184 -12.15 9.11 2.06
N TYR A 185 -11.07 9.38 2.77
CA TYR A 185 -10.39 8.37 3.59
C TYR A 185 -11.31 7.83 4.69
N VAL A 186 -11.91 8.72 5.49
CA VAL A 186 -12.78 8.33 6.62
C VAL A 186 -14.01 7.59 6.09
N LEU A 187 -14.68 8.16 5.08
CA LEU A 187 -15.86 7.56 4.44
C LEU A 187 -15.61 6.12 3.98
N LEU A 188 -14.47 5.87 3.30
CA LEU A 188 -14.22 4.61 2.59
C LEU A 188 -13.50 3.57 3.44
N LEU A 189 -12.52 3.97 4.26
CA LEU A 189 -11.69 3.03 5.02
C LEU A 189 -12.07 2.92 6.50
N VAL A 190 -12.91 3.82 7.01
CA VAL A 190 -13.38 3.78 8.40
C VAL A 190 -14.88 3.50 8.43
N ASP A 191 -15.73 4.46 8.05
CA ASP A 191 -17.18 4.38 8.23
C ASP A 191 -17.80 3.22 7.46
N SER A 192 -17.53 3.14 6.14
CA SER A 192 -18.12 2.09 5.31
C SER A 192 -17.61 0.68 5.67
N VAL A 193 -16.36 0.58 6.15
CA VAL A 193 -15.80 -0.69 6.63
C VAL A 193 -16.42 -1.10 7.97
N ASN A 194 -16.59 -0.15 8.90
CA ASN A 194 -17.27 -0.41 10.17
C ASN A 194 -18.70 -0.85 9.95
N VAL A 195 -19.47 -0.14 9.11
CA VAL A 195 -20.85 -0.52 8.76
C VAL A 195 -20.90 -1.91 8.12
N LEU A 196 -19.93 -2.27 7.25
CA LEU A 196 -19.86 -3.61 6.68
C LEU A 196 -19.61 -4.67 7.77
N PHE A 197 -18.71 -4.40 8.72
CA PHE A 197 -18.42 -5.30 9.83
C PHE A 197 -19.65 -5.49 10.73
N ASP A 198 -20.32 -4.37 11.10
CA ASP A 198 -21.51 -4.39 11.93
C ASP A 198 -22.66 -5.15 11.23
N THR A 199 -22.82 -4.94 9.91
CA THR A 199 -23.82 -5.66 9.11
C THR A 199 -23.56 -7.17 9.12
N ILE A 200 -22.30 -7.60 8.92
CA ILE A 200 -21.94 -9.03 8.96
C ILE A 200 -22.22 -9.60 10.35
N SER A 201 -21.85 -8.88 11.41
CA SER A 201 -22.07 -9.28 12.80
C SER A 201 -23.57 -9.42 13.12
N SER A 202 -24.39 -8.46 12.71
CA SER A 202 -25.85 -8.47 12.89
C SER A 202 -26.51 -9.64 12.16
N VAL A 203 -26.10 -9.91 10.93
CA VAL A 203 -26.58 -11.08 10.17
C VAL A 203 -26.26 -12.40 10.87
N ILE A 204 -25.04 -12.53 11.45
CA ILE A 204 -24.64 -13.74 12.18
C ILE A 204 -25.49 -13.94 13.44
N VAL A 205 -25.87 -12.86 14.12
CA VAL A 205 -26.71 -12.89 15.34
C VAL A 205 -28.20 -13.01 14.99
N GLY A 206 -28.58 -12.84 13.72
CA GLY A 206 -29.98 -12.90 13.25
C GLY A 206 -30.75 -11.60 13.39
N ASP A 207 -30.08 -10.48 13.67
CA ASP A 207 -30.66 -9.15 13.69
C ASP A 207 -30.59 -8.55 12.29
N LEU A 208 -31.76 -8.45 11.62
CA LEU A 208 -31.88 -7.87 10.28
C LEU A 208 -32.39 -6.42 10.29
N GLU A 209 -32.80 -5.89 11.44
CA GLU A 209 -33.33 -4.51 11.53
C GLU A 209 -32.26 -3.48 11.20
N PHE A 210 -31.02 -3.73 11.60
CA PHE A 210 -29.86 -2.89 11.28
C PHE A 210 -29.68 -2.66 9.77
N MET A 211 -30.00 -3.66 8.94
CA MET A 211 -29.89 -3.58 7.47
C MET A 211 -30.96 -2.68 6.82
N GLN A 212 -32.05 -2.34 7.52
CA GLN A 212 -33.12 -1.52 6.98
C GLN A 212 -32.85 -0.02 7.08
N SER A 213 -31.83 0.37 7.85
CA SER A 213 -31.41 1.77 7.95
C SER A 213 -30.93 2.30 6.59
N SER A 214 -31.47 3.46 6.16
CA SER A 214 -31.02 4.11 4.92
C SER A 214 -29.52 4.49 4.96
N TYR A 215 -29.00 4.79 6.15
CA TYR A 215 -27.57 5.02 6.37
C TYR A 215 -26.74 3.76 6.07
N THR A 216 -27.13 2.62 6.63
CA THR A 216 -26.46 1.32 6.39
C THR A 216 -26.47 0.97 4.91
N ILE A 217 -27.63 1.06 4.25
CA ILE A 217 -27.75 0.76 2.81
C ILE A 217 -26.85 1.67 1.98
N SER A 218 -26.79 2.97 2.33
CA SER A 218 -25.93 3.94 1.63
C SER A 218 -24.45 3.56 1.77
N ARG A 219 -23.97 3.27 2.98
CA ARG A 219 -22.57 2.90 3.23
C ARG A 219 -22.20 1.55 2.59
N LEU A 220 -23.11 0.58 2.57
CA LEU A 220 -22.91 -0.69 1.87
C LEU A 220 -22.80 -0.50 0.34
N LYS A 221 -23.61 0.40 -0.25
CA LYS A 221 -23.47 0.76 -1.67
C LYS A 221 -22.12 1.42 -1.95
N ILE A 222 -21.70 2.35 -1.10
CA ILE A 222 -20.42 3.04 -1.22
C ILE A 222 -19.26 2.05 -1.18
N ILE A 223 -19.20 1.13 -0.19
CA ILE A 223 -18.10 0.16 -0.09
C ILE A 223 -18.13 -0.83 -1.26
N ALA A 224 -19.29 -1.23 -1.75
CA ALA A 224 -19.39 -2.10 -2.92
C ALA A 224 -18.84 -1.42 -4.18
N VAL A 225 -19.21 -0.16 -4.44
CA VAL A 225 -18.73 0.62 -5.59
C VAL A 225 -17.21 0.89 -5.45
N PHE A 226 -16.74 1.23 -4.26
CA PHE A 226 -15.31 1.40 -3.97
C PHE A 226 -14.52 0.12 -4.26
N THR A 227 -15.04 -1.04 -3.83
CA THR A 227 -14.42 -2.34 -4.07
C THR A 227 -14.38 -2.67 -5.56
N LEU A 228 -15.46 -2.40 -6.30
CA LEU A 228 -15.50 -2.57 -7.77
C LEU A 228 -14.47 -1.68 -8.46
N GLY A 229 -14.35 -0.42 -8.04
CA GLY A 229 -13.32 0.50 -8.52
C GLY A 229 -11.92 -0.03 -8.22
N SER A 230 -11.69 -0.52 -7.00
CA SER A 230 -10.40 -1.08 -6.58
C SER A 230 -10.01 -2.32 -7.40
N VAL A 231 -10.93 -3.26 -7.61
CA VAL A 231 -10.67 -4.45 -8.45
C VAL A 231 -10.39 -4.05 -9.90
N THR A 232 -11.15 -3.10 -10.45
CA THR A 232 -10.94 -2.58 -11.80
C THR A 232 -9.57 -1.90 -11.90
N GLY A 233 -9.24 -1.04 -10.95
CA GLY A 233 -7.96 -0.35 -10.86
C GLY A 233 -6.80 -1.33 -10.75
N LEU A 234 -6.92 -2.36 -9.91
CA LEU A 234 -5.90 -3.38 -9.71
C LEU A 234 -5.48 -4.04 -11.02
N VAL A 235 -6.42 -4.46 -11.85
CA VAL A 235 -6.09 -5.13 -13.10
C VAL A 235 -5.68 -4.14 -14.20
N LEU A 236 -6.35 -2.98 -14.32
CA LEU A 236 -5.99 -1.99 -15.32
C LEU A 236 -4.59 -1.43 -15.08
N LEU A 237 -4.33 -0.97 -13.86
CA LEU A 237 -3.04 -0.36 -13.50
C LEU A 237 -1.90 -1.38 -13.50
N SER A 238 -2.16 -2.63 -13.10
CA SER A 238 -1.12 -3.68 -13.19
C SER A 238 -0.75 -4.00 -14.63
N LYS A 239 -1.71 -3.99 -15.57
CA LYS A 239 -1.44 -4.13 -17.02
C LYS A 239 -0.62 -2.96 -17.54
N VAL A 240 -1.01 -1.71 -17.20
CA VAL A 240 -0.29 -0.51 -17.61
C VAL A 240 1.13 -0.54 -17.04
N MET A 241 1.29 -0.78 -15.74
CA MET A 241 2.59 -0.82 -15.09
C MET A 241 3.48 -1.93 -15.64
N SER A 242 2.92 -3.13 -15.86
CA SER A 242 3.67 -4.23 -16.49
C SER A 242 4.15 -3.87 -17.91
N LEU A 243 3.30 -3.23 -18.72
CA LEU A 243 3.67 -2.77 -20.05
C LEU A 243 4.76 -1.68 -20.01
N LEU A 244 4.65 -0.75 -19.07
CA LEU A 244 5.64 0.31 -18.88
C LEU A 244 6.99 -0.27 -18.44
N LEU A 245 7.00 -1.20 -17.48
CA LEU A 245 8.22 -1.86 -17.02
C LEU A 245 8.87 -2.75 -18.10
N THR A 246 8.07 -3.37 -18.99
CA THR A 246 8.63 -4.18 -20.08
C THR A 246 9.20 -3.36 -21.23
N LYS A 247 8.53 -2.23 -21.58
CA LYS A 247 8.95 -1.39 -22.72
C LYS A 247 9.91 -0.27 -22.33
N PHE A 248 9.78 0.28 -21.13
CA PHE A 248 10.48 1.49 -20.67
C PHE A 248 11.10 1.32 -19.28
N ASN A 249 11.67 0.13 -19.03
CA ASN A 249 12.16 -0.27 -17.71
C ASN A 249 13.04 0.81 -17.04
N ASP A 250 14.07 1.29 -17.72
CA ASP A 250 15.03 2.25 -17.14
C ASP A 250 14.38 3.60 -16.84
N ILE A 251 13.43 4.04 -17.69
CA ILE A 251 12.68 5.28 -17.50
C ILE A 251 11.79 5.16 -16.26
N ILE A 252 11.00 4.07 -16.20
CA ILE A 252 10.04 3.87 -15.11
C ILE A 252 10.75 3.63 -13.79
N GLN A 253 11.84 2.84 -13.76
CA GLN A 253 12.61 2.64 -12.54
C GLN A 253 13.24 3.95 -12.04
N SER A 254 13.74 4.81 -12.93
CA SER A 254 14.28 6.12 -12.56
C SER A 254 13.20 7.02 -11.95
N ILE A 255 12.00 7.08 -12.54
CA ILE A 255 10.88 7.87 -12.02
C ILE A 255 10.40 7.32 -10.68
N ILE A 256 10.21 6.00 -10.55
CA ILE A 256 9.81 5.35 -9.29
C ILE A 256 10.84 5.61 -8.19
N PHE A 257 12.12 5.46 -8.50
CA PHE A 257 13.19 5.73 -7.54
C PHE A 257 13.14 7.17 -7.04
N GLY A 258 13.00 8.15 -7.94
CA GLY A 258 12.84 9.55 -7.58
C GLY A 258 11.55 9.79 -6.77
N PHE A 259 10.44 9.17 -7.17
CA PHE A 259 9.15 9.30 -6.49
C PHE A 259 9.20 8.79 -5.04
N ILE A 260 9.87 7.65 -4.79
CA ILE A 260 10.06 7.12 -3.42
C ILE A 260 10.90 8.09 -2.59
N ILE A 261 11.94 8.72 -3.17
CA ILE A 261 12.73 9.75 -2.47
C ILE A 261 11.84 10.96 -2.14
N GLY A 262 11.04 11.46 -3.09
CA GLY A 262 10.12 12.58 -2.86
C GLY A 262 9.05 12.28 -1.80
N SER A 263 8.57 11.04 -1.73
CA SER A 263 7.57 10.61 -0.74
C SER A 263 8.10 10.53 0.69
N LEU A 264 9.42 10.56 0.92
CA LEU A 264 10.01 10.61 2.27
C LEU A 264 9.49 11.79 3.10
N GLY A 265 9.10 12.91 2.47
CA GLY A 265 8.50 14.05 3.16
C GLY A 265 7.21 13.70 3.90
N VAL A 266 6.41 12.76 3.39
CA VAL A 266 5.18 12.27 4.07
C VAL A 266 5.53 11.46 5.31
N LEU A 267 6.63 10.71 5.26
CA LEU A 267 7.08 9.80 6.31
C LEU A 267 7.96 10.49 7.35
N TRP A 268 8.19 11.80 7.22
CA TRP A 268 9.02 12.55 8.16
C TRP A 268 8.59 12.25 9.60
N PRO A 269 9.47 11.73 10.47
CA PRO A 269 9.08 11.26 11.80
C PRO A 269 8.65 12.38 12.74
N TRP A 270 9.31 13.54 12.66
CA TRP A 270 9.04 14.69 13.52
C TRP A 270 7.91 15.53 12.95
N LYS A 271 6.68 15.06 13.19
CA LYS A 271 5.44 15.71 12.80
C LYS A 271 4.37 15.52 13.87
N THR A 272 3.41 16.42 13.89
CA THR A 272 2.19 16.31 14.67
C THR A 272 1.01 16.34 13.70
N THR A 273 0.01 15.52 13.97
CA THR A 273 -1.24 15.50 13.21
C THR A 273 -2.33 16.07 14.10
N ASN A 274 -2.99 17.13 13.63
CA ASN A 274 -4.16 17.67 14.34
C ASN A 274 -5.33 16.69 14.15
N PRO A 275 -5.92 16.14 15.25
CA PRO A 275 -7.00 15.17 15.14
C PRO A 275 -8.31 15.75 14.57
N GLU A 276 -8.51 17.08 14.61
CA GLU A 276 -9.76 17.71 14.18
C GLU A 276 -9.81 17.95 12.66
N ASN A 277 -8.68 18.35 12.06
CA ASN A 277 -8.62 18.71 10.64
C ASN A 277 -7.61 17.89 9.82
N LEU A 278 -6.93 16.92 10.45
CA LEU A 278 -5.89 16.06 9.86
C LEU A 278 -4.68 16.82 9.30
N ASP A 279 -4.52 18.11 9.66
CA ASP A 279 -3.35 18.89 9.26
C ASP A 279 -2.07 18.33 9.84
N ILE A 280 -1.06 18.18 9.00
CA ILE A 280 0.25 17.64 9.39
C ILE A 280 1.25 18.79 9.50
N THR A 281 1.67 19.09 10.72
CA THR A 281 2.74 20.06 10.99
C THR A 281 4.06 19.33 11.19
N ARG A 282 5.03 19.62 10.32
CA ARG A 282 6.39 19.06 10.39
C ARG A 282 7.30 20.03 11.12
N TYR A 283 8.12 19.52 12.02
CA TYR A 283 9.09 20.33 12.76
C TYR A 283 10.49 19.72 12.71
N MET A 284 11.51 20.54 13.02
CA MET A 284 12.88 20.07 13.19
C MET A 284 13.05 19.50 14.59
N PRO A 285 13.72 18.34 14.75
CA PRO A 285 13.90 17.72 16.05
C PRO A 285 14.85 18.54 16.93
N GLU A 286 14.55 18.57 18.22
CA GLU A 286 15.51 18.92 19.25
C GLU A 286 16.41 17.72 19.56
N ILE A 287 17.68 17.98 19.88
CA ILE A 287 18.66 16.92 20.17
C ILE A 287 18.47 16.49 21.62
N ASP A 288 17.55 15.58 21.85
CA ASP A 288 17.21 15.00 23.15
C ASP A 288 17.29 13.44 23.09
N ASN A 289 16.91 12.78 24.19
CA ASN A 289 16.90 11.32 24.23
C ASN A 289 15.92 10.72 23.19
N SER A 290 14.82 11.37 22.87
CA SER A 290 13.84 10.90 21.91
C SER A 290 14.40 10.94 20.49
N PHE A 291 15.23 11.94 20.17
CA PHE A 291 15.95 12.05 18.92
C PHE A 291 16.87 10.84 18.68
N PHE A 292 17.70 10.48 19.68
CA PHE A 292 18.62 9.35 19.54
C PHE A 292 17.89 8.02 19.40
N ILE A 293 16.78 7.83 20.11
CA ILE A 293 15.93 6.64 19.98
C ILE A 293 15.26 6.60 18.59
N ALA A 294 14.79 7.74 18.07
CA ALA A 294 14.23 7.83 16.72
C ALA A 294 15.27 7.47 15.65
N ILE A 295 16.49 8.00 15.75
CA ILE A 295 17.60 7.64 14.84
C ILE A 295 17.91 6.15 14.91
N LEU A 296 17.90 5.54 16.10
CA LEU A 296 18.09 4.09 16.26
C LEU A 296 17.01 3.31 15.48
N HIS A 297 15.74 3.70 15.56
CA HIS A 297 14.64 3.07 14.82
C HIS A 297 14.79 3.24 13.30
N ILE A 298 15.27 4.41 12.83
CA ILE A 298 15.61 4.64 11.41
C ILE A 298 16.68 3.65 10.95
N ILE A 299 17.74 3.50 11.73
CA ILE A 299 18.83 2.57 11.44
C ILE A 299 18.32 1.13 11.41
N ILE A 300 17.52 0.73 12.40
CA ILE A 300 16.92 -0.62 12.46
C ILE A 300 16.06 -0.87 11.21
N GLY A 301 15.16 0.05 10.86
CA GLY A 301 14.34 -0.07 9.66
C GLY A 301 15.16 -0.22 8.39
N THR A 302 16.21 0.59 8.24
CA THR A 302 17.13 0.53 7.10
C THR A 302 17.85 -0.83 7.03
N ILE A 303 18.39 -1.31 8.14
CA ILE A 303 19.09 -2.59 8.22
C ILE A 303 18.16 -3.76 7.91
N ILE A 304 16.92 -3.75 8.40
CA ILE A 304 15.91 -4.79 8.10
C ILE A 304 15.78 -4.97 6.58
N VAL A 305 15.59 -3.90 5.82
CA VAL A 305 15.44 -4.00 4.36
C VAL A 305 16.72 -4.46 3.70
N ILE A 306 17.88 -3.95 4.11
CA ILE A 306 19.17 -4.37 3.55
C ILE A 306 19.43 -5.86 3.80
N ILE A 307 19.10 -6.38 4.98
CA ILE A 307 19.21 -7.81 5.27
C ILE A 307 18.25 -8.61 4.41
N LEU A 308 16.96 -8.22 4.36
CA LEU A 308 15.96 -8.93 3.56
C LEU A 308 16.33 -8.94 2.07
N SER A 309 16.88 -7.84 1.55
CA SER A 309 17.31 -7.76 0.15
C SER A 309 18.49 -8.70 -0.20
N LYS A 310 19.34 -9.05 0.78
CA LYS A 310 20.44 -10.01 0.58
C LYS A 310 19.96 -11.47 0.48
N TYR A 311 18.81 -11.80 1.06
CA TYR A 311 18.17 -13.10 0.93
C TYR A 311 17.39 -13.28 -0.37
N GLU A 312 17.54 -12.33 -1.30
CA GLU A 312 17.00 -12.41 -2.64
C GLU A 312 17.46 -13.70 -3.31
N ARG A 313 16.49 -14.58 -3.68
CA ARG A 313 16.84 -15.74 -4.52
C ARG A 313 17.31 -15.19 -5.84
N PRO A 314 18.52 -15.56 -6.32
CA PRO A 314 18.93 -15.19 -7.68
C PRO A 314 17.85 -15.69 -8.63
N LYS A 315 17.26 -14.79 -9.44
CA LYS A 315 16.35 -15.18 -10.52
C LYS A 315 17.09 -16.24 -11.33
N GLY A 316 16.60 -17.49 -11.33
CA GLY A 316 17.19 -18.57 -12.10
C GLY A 316 17.40 -18.08 -13.54
N LYS A 317 18.64 -18.25 -14.02
CA LYS A 317 19.01 -18.04 -15.42
C LYS A 317 18.25 -18.99 -16.30
#